data_0f4d9627fcbe3bd78f16f1e264613ab2
#
_entry.id   0f4d9627fcbe3bd78f16f1e264613ab2
#
_cell.length_a   1.000
_cell.length_b   1.000
_cell.length_c   1.000
_cell.angle_alpha   90.00
_cell.angle_beta   90.00
_cell.angle_gamma   90.00
#
_symmetry.space_group_name_H-M   'P 1'
#
loop_
_entity.id
_entity.type
_entity.pdbx_description
1 polymer ?
#
loop_
_entity_poly.entity_id
_entity_poly.type
_entity_poly.pdbx_seq_one_letter_code
_entity_poly.pdbx_strand_id
1 'polypeptide(L)'
;MASISSLGVGSNLPLDSLLTKLTNAEKGRLTPITQQQSANTARLTAYGTLKSALEKFQTANTALNKADLFKSTNVTSSTEDLKVSTEAGAAPGTYVVSVTQLAQAQSLSTATKITSTKEVLGDTTSDSRTIKIEQKGRKEPLEIKLTKDQTSLEGIRDAINDADSGISASIVKVKEGDYQLVLTADSGTDNQMTISVEGDSKLSDLLSYDSSTGTGKMKQLVAADNALLTVNGIDIERPSNKITDAPQGVTLELTKEVKDARITVTKDNEKATEAVKGWVDAYNSLLDTFSSLTKYTEVDPGAEEQDKNNGALLGDTVVRTIQTGIRAQFANGASTGTFKTLNEIGITSDGTTGKLKIDDTKLKKALDENTASVRELLVGDGKETGITTKIATEVKGYLADDGIIDSAQDSINATLKKLTKQYLTVSSSIDDTVARYKAQFTQLDTMMSKLNNTSIYLTQQFNAMNKS
;
A
#
# COMPACT_ATOMS: atom_id res chain seq x y z
N MET A 1 -61.25 -4.67 -4.49
CA MET A 1 -61.86 -3.40 -5.05
C MET A 1 -61.79 -2.36 -3.96
N ALA A 2 -60.88 -1.40 -4.11
CA ALA A 2 -60.77 -0.27 -3.18
C ALA A 2 -61.96 0.66 -3.46
N SER A 3 -62.93 0.74 -2.54
CA SER A 3 -63.97 1.74 -2.61
C SER A 3 -63.31 3.10 -2.38
N ILE A 4 -63.27 3.92 -3.42
CA ILE A 4 -63.00 5.34 -3.32
C ILE A 4 -64.24 5.97 -2.64
N SER A 5 -64.28 5.88 -1.32
CA SER A 5 -65.21 6.71 -0.55
C SER A 5 -64.51 8.05 -0.34
N SER A 6 -64.78 9.05 -1.16
CA SER A 6 -64.36 10.43 -0.90
C SER A 6 -65.09 10.90 0.37
N LEU A 7 -64.34 11.13 1.43
CA LEU A 7 -64.82 11.55 2.73
C LEU A 7 -65.42 12.95 2.60
N GLY A 8 -66.68 13.15 3.08
CA GLY A 8 -67.33 14.45 3.02
C GLY A 8 -68.35 14.66 1.88
N VAL A 9 -68.50 13.69 0.96
CA VAL A 9 -69.50 13.77 -0.11
C VAL A 9 -70.92 13.73 0.41
N GLY A 10 -71.17 12.93 1.47
CA GLY A 10 -72.48 12.81 2.07
C GLY A 10 -72.89 14.00 2.97
N SER A 11 -71.92 14.64 3.60
CA SER A 11 -72.10 15.77 4.51
C SER A 11 -71.92 17.13 3.88
N ASN A 12 -71.34 17.22 2.68
CA ASN A 12 -70.85 18.44 2.04
C ASN A 12 -69.83 19.24 2.90
N LEU A 13 -69.05 18.53 3.73
CA LEU A 13 -67.98 19.06 4.56
C LEU A 13 -66.60 18.73 3.97
N PRO A 14 -65.59 19.59 4.10
CA PRO A 14 -64.26 19.36 3.55
C PRO A 14 -63.44 18.38 4.39
N LEU A 15 -63.98 17.18 4.71
CA LEU A 15 -63.41 16.21 5.68
C LEU A 15 -62.10 15.62 5.18
N ASP A 16 -61.90 15.41 3.86
CA ASP A 16 -60.64 14.97 3.29
C ASP A 16 -59.51 15.98 3.47
N SER A 17 -59.83 17.27 3.30
CA SER A 17 -58.87 18.36 3.54
C SER A 17 -58.49 18.45 5.01
N LEU A 18 -59.46 18.26 5.92
CA LEU A 18 -59.23 18.28 7.37
C LEU A 18 -58.37 17.06 7.80
N LEU A 19 -58.67 15.87 7.28
CA LEU A 19 -57.90 14.66 7.55
C LEU A 19 -56.44 14.83 7.08
N THR A 20 -56.24 15.41 5.91
CA THR A 20 -54.91 15.68 5.34
C THR A 20 -54.11 16.64 6.25
N LYS A 21 -54.77 17.75 6.74
CA LYS A 21 -54.12 18.71 7.64
C LYS A 21 -53.74 18.07 8.98
N LEU A 22 -54.64 17.25 9.57
CA LEU A 22 -54.37 16.53 10.78
C LEU A 22 -53.25 15.51 10.61
N THR A 23 -53.24 14.78 9.50
CA THR A 23 -52.17 13.85 9.17
C THR A 23 -50.82 14.55 9.08
N ASN A 24 -50.76 15.72 8.41
CA ASN A 24 -49.53 16.50 8.33
C ASN A 24 -49.05 17.05 9.68
N ALA A 25 -49.98 17.46 10.53
CA ALA A 25 -49.67 17.90 11.91
C ALA A 25 -49.10 16.75 12.72
N GLU A 26 -49.69 15.55 12.66
CA GLU A 26 -49.16 14.36 13.32
C GLU A 26 -47.78 13.95 12.80
N LYS A 27 -47.56 14.01 11.45
CA LYS A 27 -46.24 13.75 10.83
C LYS A 27 -45.16 14.71 11.30
N GLY A 28 -45.51 15.91 11.76
CA GLY A 28 -44.57 16.84 12.39
C GLY A 28 -43.80 16.23 13.60
N ARG A 29 -44.37 15.24 14.27
CA ARG A 29 -43.69 14.47 15.34
C ARG A 29 -42.47 13.69 14.89
N LEU A 30 -42.36 13.39 13.61
CA LEU A 30 -41.18 12.71 13.02
C LEU A 30 -40.02 13.67 12.75
N THR A 31 -40.29 14.96 12.58
CA THR A 31 -39.28 15.98 12.21
C THR A 31 -38.06 15.99 13.15
N PRO A 32 -38.21 16.02 14.50
CA PRO A 32 -37.05 16.04 15.41
C PRO A 32 -36.22 14.73 15.32
N ILE A 33 -36.90 13.61 15.02
CA ILE A 33 -36.21 12.31 14.91
C ILE A 33 -35.37 12.28 13.63
N THR A 34 -35.94 12.74 12.50
CA THR A 34 -35.22 12.80 11.22
C THR A 34 -34.08 13.81 11.25
N GLN A 35 -34.23 14.94 11.93
CA GLN A 35 -33.16 15.91 12.15
C GLN A 35 -32.01 15.29 12.95
N GLN A 36 -32.31 14.56 14.04
CA GLN A 36 -31.29 13.87 14.82
C GLN A 36 -30.59 12.76 14.02
N GLN A 37 -31.34 12.02 13.20
CA GLN A 37 -30.74 11.02 12.28
C GLN A 37 -29.78 11.68 11.30
N SER A 38 -30.20 12.77 10.66
CA SER A 38 -29.36 13.52 9.71
C SER A 38 -28.10 14.07 10.38
N ALA A 39 -28.22 14.64 11.57
CA ALA A 39 -27.08 15.16 12.32
C ALA A 39 -26.09 14.05 12.71
N ASN A 40 -26.59 12.90 13.20
CA ASN A 40 -25.70 11.76 13.52
C ASN A 40 -25.07 11.13 12.28
N THR A 41 -25.79 11.07 11.14
CA THR A 41 -25.21 10.60 9.87
C THR A 41 -24.11 11.54 9.40
N ALA A 42 -24.30 12.86 9.50
CA ALA A 42 -23.27 13.84 9.18
C ALA A 42 -22.02 13.68 10.07
N ARG A 43 -22.21 13.45 11.39
CA ARG A 43 -21.12 13.18 12.32
C ARG A 43 -20.38 11.89 11.98
N LEU A 44 -21.09 10.81 11.64
CA LEU A 44 -20.48 9.55 11.23
C LEU A 44 -19.61 9.72 9.97
N THR A 45 -20.13 10.44 8.96
CA THR A 45 -19.38 10.79 7.74
C THR A 45 -18.14 11.63 8.07
N ALA A 46 -18.27 12.59 8.97
CA ALA A 46 -17.17 13.44 9.40
C ALA A 46 -16.06 12.66 10.12
N TYR A 47 -16.39 11.67 10.95
CA TYR A 47 -15.41 10.76 11.52
C TYR A 47 -14.73 9.88 10.48
N GLY A 48 -15.44 9.44 9.43
CA GLY A 48 -14.84 8.76 8.28
C GLY A 48 -13.81 9.64 7.55
N THR A 49 -14.14 10.93 7.35
CA THR A 49 -13.21 11.92 6.78
C THR A 49 -11.98 12.13 7.66
N LEU A 50 -12.19 12.25 8.98
CA LEU A 50 -11.10 12.39 9.96
C LEU A 50 -10.18 11.17 9.96
N LYS A 51 -10.74 9.95 9.97
CA LYS A 51 -9.99 8.69 9.89
C LYS A 51 -9.10 8.67 8.66
N SER A 52 -9.68 8.97 7.49
CA SER A 52 -8.92 9.00 6.22
C SER A 52 -7.81 10.06 6.21
N ALA A 53 -8.03 11.22 6.82
CA ALA A 53 -6.99 12.25 6.94
C ALA A 53 -5.85 11.82 7.86
N LEU A 54 -6.16 11.15 8.97
CA LEU A 54 -5.16 10.57 9.88
C LEU A 54 -4.37 9.44 9.23
N GLU A 55 -5.01 8.57 8.44
CA GLU A 55 -4.34 7.51 7.68
C GLU A 55 -3.35 8.08 6.66
N LYS A 56 -3.72 9.15 5.96
CA LYS A 56 -2.81 9.85 5.04
C LYS A 56 -1.62 10.47 5.78
N PHE A 57 -1.87 11.10 6.91
CA PHE A 57 -0.80 11.66 7.75
C PHE A 57 0.10 10.54 8.29
N GLN A 58 -0.48 9.42 8.75
CA GLN A 58 0.28 8.25 9.20
C GLN A 58 1.19 7.70 8.09
N THR A 59 0.71 7.66 6.85
CA THR A 59 1.50 7.22 5.69
C THR A 59 2.72 8.12 5.49
N ALA A 60 2.55 9.44 5.50
CA ALA A 60 3.65 10.38 5.38
C ALA A 60 4.61 10.30 6.59
N ASN A 61 4.05 10.16 7.80
CA ASN A 61 4.84 9.99 9.01
C ASN A 61 5.66 8.70 8.99
N THR A 62 5.11 7.59 8.49
CA THR A 62 5.82 6.32 8.32
C THR A 62 6.92 6.43 7.26
N ALA A 63 6.70 7.19 6.19
CA ALA A 63 7.71 7.43 5.16
C ALA A 63 8.92 8.18 5.74
N LEU A 64 8.69 9.18 6.57
CA LEU A 64 9.76 9.93 7.26
C LEU A 64 10.40 9.16 8.41
N ASN A 65 9.64 8.29 9.09
CA ASN A 65 10.10 7.51 10.27
C ASN A 65 11.01 6.32 9.90
N LYS A 66 11.83 6.46 8.85
CA LYS A 66 12.79 5.44 8.40
C LYS A 66 14.20 5.93 8.64
N ALA A 67 14.93 5.31 9.57
CA ALA A 67 16.30 5.68 9.91
C ALA A 67 17.25 5.65 8.70
N ASP A 68 17.03 4.71 7.76
CA ASP A 68 17.87 4.55 6.58
C ASP A 68 17.68 5.67 5.53
N LEU A 69 16.56 6.40 5.60
CA LEU A 69 16.32 7.59 4.78
C LEU A 69 17.43 8.64 4.97
N PHE A 70 17.92 8.78 6.21
CA PHE A 70 18.97 9.72 6.59
C PHE A 70 20.39 9.19 6.35
N LYS A 71 20.53 7.98 5.84
CA LYS A 71 21.79 7.34 5.44
C LYS A 71 21.89 7.18 3.92
N SER A 72 20.95 7.76 3.18
CA SER A 72 20.94 7.68 1.71
C SER A 72 22.21 8.30 1.13
N THR A 73 22.73 7.65 0.10
CA THR A 73 23.91 8.08 -0.63
C THR A 73 23.64 8.10 -2.11
N ASN A 74 24.28 9.00 -2.80
CA ASN A 74 24.31 9.07 -4.26
C ASN A 74 25.69 8.63 -4.73
N VAL A 75 25.77 7.97 -5.89
CA VAL A 75 27.04 7.53 -6.44
C VAL A 75 27.13 7.89 -7.91
N THR A 76 28.31 8.34 -8.32
CA THR A 76 28.62 8.61 -9.71
C THR A 76 29.88 7.86 -10.12
N SER A 77 29.92 7.38 -11.37
CA SER A 77 31.10 6.81 -11.98
C SER A 77 31.62 7.74 -13.07
N SER A 78 32.95 7.80 -13.21
CA SER A 78 33.63 8.57 -14.29
C SER A 78 33.50 7.89 -15.65
N THR A 79 32.96 6.68 -15.74
CA THR A 79 32.79 5.91 -16.98
C THR A 79 31.47 5.13 -16.96
N GLU A 80 30.90 4.89 -18.13
CA GLU A 80 29.72 4.04 -18.32
C GLU A 80 30.05 2.54 -18.30
N ASP A 81 31.31 2.19 -18.48
CA ASP A 81 31.79 0.78 -18.50
C ASP A 81 31.80 0.14 -17.10
N LEU A 82 31.62 0.95 -16.05
CA LEU A 82 31.46 0.51 -14.67
C LEU A 82 30.18 1.11 -14.10
N LYS A 83 29.13 0.30 -14.03
CA LYS A 83 27.87 0.69 -13.39
C LYS A 83 28.01 0.56 -11.89
N VAL A 84 27.47 1.55 -11.17
CA VAL A 84 27.60 1.62 -9.74
C VAL A 84 26.25 1.96 -9.09
N SER A 85 26.01 1.36 -7.93
CA SER A 85 24.87 1.71 -7.07
C SER A 85 25.30 1.62 -5.61
N THR A 86 24.53 2.30 -4.73
CA THR A 86 24.82 2.29 -3.29
C THR A 86 23.62 1.86 -2.50
N GLU A 87 23.87 1.21 -1.38
CA GLU A 87 22.91 0.97 -0.30
C GLU A 87 22.97 2.10 0.73
N ALA A 88 21.93 2.19 1.56
CA ALA A 88 21.91 3.14 2.67
C ALA A 88 23.07 2.87 3.63
N GLY A 89 23.88 3.89 3.90
CA GLY A 89 25.03 3.80 4.79
C GLY A 89 26.35 3.48 4.12
N ALA A 90 26.42 3.46 2.78
CA ALA A 90 27.69 3.45 2.07
C ALA A 90 28.57 4.62 2.52
N ALA A 91 29.86 4.38 2.73
CA ALA A 91 30.77 5.41 3.20
C ALA A 91 31.00 6.48 2.11
N PRO A 92 30.70 7.75 2.36
CA PRO A 92 31.04 8.83 1.44
C PRO A 92 32.54 8.92 1.19
N GLY A 93 32.92 9.11 -0.06
CA GLY A 93 34.33 9.19 -0.44
C GLY A 93 34.51 8.98 -1.94
N THR A 94 35.76 9.04 -2.37
CA THR A 94 36.14 8.74 -3.75
C THR A 94 36.97 7.47 -3.76
N TYR A 95 36.58 6.52 -4.60
CA TYR A 95 37.24 5.24 -4.79
C TYR A 95 37.78 5.20 -6.20
N VAL A 96 39.02 4.73 -6.35
CA VAL A 96 39.64 4.48 -7.66
C VAL A 96 39.56 2.99 -7.94
N VAL A 97 38.89 2.61 -9.02
CA VAL A 97 38.66 1.22 -9.41
C VAL A 97 39.33 0.95 -10.74
N SER A 98 40.16 -0.09 -10.81
CA SER A 98 40.68 -0.61 -12.08
C SER A 98 40.27 -2.08 -12.22
N VAL A 99 39.66 -2.43 -13.34
CA VAL A 99 39.25 -3.80 -13.68
C VAL A 99 40.20 -4.32 -14.73
N THR A 100 40.95 -5.36 -14.40
CA THR A 100 41.92 -5.97 -15.28
C THR A 100 41.43 -7.24 -15.99
N GLN A 101 40.36 -7.84 -15.43
CA GLN A 101 39.75 -9.05 -16.01
C GLN A 101 38.30 -9.12 -15.57
N LEU A 102 37.42 -9.55 -16.48
CA LEU A 102 36.01 -9.87 -16.15
C LEU A 102 35.89 -11.34 -15.74
N ALA A 103 34.93 -11.63 -14.86
CA ALA A 103 34.53 -13.00 -14.60
C ALA A 103 33.89 -13.61 -15.86
N GLN A 104 34.28 -14.84 -16.17
CA GLN A 104 33.72 -15.61 -17.28
C GLN A 104 33.10 -16.91 -16.78
N ALA A 105 32.03 -17.31 -17.44
CA ALA A 105 31.36 -18.58 -17.21
C ALA A 105 32.01 -19.67 -18.11
N GLN A 106 32.26 -20.85 -17.51
CA GLN A 106 32.66 -21.98 -18.34
C GLN A 106 31.52 -22.36 -19.29
N SER A 107 31.89 -22.60 -20.58
CA SER A 107 30.99 -23.16 -21.56
C SER A 107 31.58 -24.41 -22.19
N LEU A 108 30.83 -25.51 -22.12
CA LEU A 108 31.20 -26.80 -22.71
C LEU A 108 30.20 -27.16 -23.82
N SER A 109 30.66 -27.77 -24.92
CA SER A 109 29.77 -28.29 -25.95
C SER A 109 30.06 -29.76 -26.25
N THR A 110 29.07 -30.53 -26.65
CA THR A 110 29.29 -31.84 -27.23
C THR A 110 30.15 -31.71 -28.52
N ALA A 111 31.15 -32.57 -28.66
CA ALA A 111 32.03 -32.57 -29.82
C ALA A 111 31.47 -33.43 -30.97
N THR A 112 30.59 -34.37 -30.66
CA THR A 112 30.03 -35.33 -31.64
C THR A 112 28.86 -34.69 -32.39
N LYS A 113 28.79 -34.92 -33.69
CA LYS A 113 27.66 -34.53 -34.56
C LYS A 113 26.42 -35.34 -34.18
N ILE A 114 25.33 -34.65 -33.84
CA ILE A 114 24.03 -35.23 -33.51
C ILE A 114 23.01 -34.74 -34.56
N THR A 115 22.33 -35.70 -35.18
CA THR A 115 21.51 -35.41 -36.38
C THR A 115 20.10 -34.97 -36.06
N SER A 116 19.62 -35.26 -34.85
CA SER A 116 18.28 -34.88 -34.39
C SER A 116 18.29 -34.58 -32.91
N THR A 117 17.56 -33.55 -32.50
CA THR A 117 17.40 -33.13 -31.06
C THR A 117 16.64 -34.17 -30.26
N LYS A 118 15.84 -35.03 -30.90
CA LYS A 118 14.97 -36.03 -30.29
C LYS A 118 15.55 -37.46 -30.38
N GLU A 119 16.71 -37.65 -30.98
CA GLU A 119 17.38 -38.94 -31.04
C GLU A 119 17.77 -39.41 -29.63
N VAL A 120 17.45 -40.64 -29.30
CA VAL A 120 17.86 -41.29 -28.04
C VAL A 120 19.34 -41.62 -28.11
N LEU A 121 20.17 -40.99 -27.33
CA LEU A 121 21.64 -41.06 -27.38
C LEU A 121 22.21 -42.06 -26.36
N GLY A 122 21.44 -42.37 -25.33
CA GLY A 122 21.82 -43.29 -24.25
C GLY A 122 21.72 -44.75 -24.62
N ASP A 123 22.26 -45.62 -23.77
CA ASP A 123 22.13 -47.07 -23.86
C ASP A 123 20.69 -47.50 -23.56
N THR A 124 20.04 -48.15 -24.48
CA THR A 124 18.65 -48.60 -24.37
C THR A 124 18.48 -49.77 -23.39
N THR A 125 19.57 -50.44 -22.98
CA THR A 125 19.58 -51.58 -22.03
C THR A 125 19.82 -51.17 -20.57
N SER A 126 20.20 -49.93 -20.32
CA SER A 126 20.44 -49.43 -18.96
C SER A 126 19.13 -49.04 -18.27
N ASP A 127 18.94 -49.47 -17.04
CA ASP A 127 17.76 -49.14 -16.23
C ASP A 127 17.90 -47.86 -15.41
N SER A 128 19.13 -47.43 -15.12
CA SER A 128 19.42 -46.20 -14.40
C SER A 128 20.65 -45.49 -14.95
N ARG A 129 20.56 -44.20 -15.07
CA ARG A 129 21.65 -43.32 -15.49
C ARG A 129 21.64 -42.02 -14.73
N THR A 130 22.82 -41.57 -14.33
CA THR A 130 22.97 -40.35 -13.57
C THR A 130 24.12 -39.51 -14.17
N ILE A 131 23.83 -38.28 -14.53
CA ILE A 131 24.83 -37.27 -14.83
C ILE A 131 25.26 -36.67 -13.51
N LYS A 132 26.53 -36.74 -13.17
CA LYS A 132 27.15 -36.07 -12.01
C LYS A 132 27.98 -34.89 -12.50
N ILE A 133 27.70 -33.72 -11.91
CA ILE A 133 28.46 -32.52 -12.18
C ILE A 133 29.07 -32.03 -10.87
N GLU A 134 30.38 -32.06 -10.80
CA GLU A 134 31.17 -31.57 -9.69
C GLU A 134 31.68 -30.16 -9.97
N GLN A 135 31.58 -29.29 -8.98
CA GLN A 135 32.09 -27.92 -9.01
C GLN A 135 32.78 -27.63 -7.67
N LYS A 136 33.96 -26.99 -7.68
CA LYS A 136 34.69 -26.69 -6.47
C LYS A 136 33.94 -25.85 -5.46
N GLY A 137 33.07 -24.94 -5.96
CA GLY A 137 32.17 -24.10 -5.13
C GLY A 137 31.02 -24.86 -4.48
N ARG A 138 30.80 -26.14 -4.85
CA ARG A 138 29.70 -26.97 -4.39
C ARG A 138 30.19 -28.10 -3.49
N LYS A 139 29.57 -28.27 -2.30
CA LYS A 139 29.97 -29.32 -1.34
C LYS A 139 29.65 -30.72 -1.84
N GLU A 140 28.50 -30.89 -2.49
CA GLU A 140 27.99 -32.15 -3.02
C GLU A 140 27.83 -32.05 -4.55
N PRO A 141 28.16 -33.10 -5.30
CA PRO A 141 27.91 -33.14 -6.73
C PRO A 141 26.46 -32.92 -7.06
N LEU A 142 26.18 -32.24 -8.16
CA LEU A 142 24.85 -32.21 -8.74
C LEU A 142 24.58 -33.54 -9.44
N GLU A 143 23.59 -34.31 -8.95
CA GLU A 143 23.18 -35.57 -9.53
C GLU A 143 21.86 -35.40 -10.29
N ILE A 144 21.89 -35.65 -11.60
CA ILE A 144 20.72 -35.57 -12.48
C ILE A 144 20.42 -36.99 -12.99
N LYS A 145 19.34 -37.57 -12.48
CA LYS A 145 18.86 -38.89 -12.87
C LYS A 145 18.00 -38.77 -14.13
N LEU A 146 18.34 -39.56 -15.15
CA LEU A 146 17.62 -39.59 -16.41
C LEU A 146 16.86 -40.91 -16.58
N THR A 147 15.65 -40.83 -17.10
CA THR A 147 14.94 -42.00 -17.63
C THR A 147 15.46 -42.31 -19.06
N LYS A 148 15.10 -43.48 -19.59
CA LYS A 148 15.46 -43.87 -20.92
C LYS A 148 15.07 -42.85 -22.00
N ASP A 149 13.86 -42.28 -21.84
CA ASP A 149 13.31 -41.34 -22.83
C ASP A 149 13.88 -39.91 -22.68
N GLN A 150 14.62 -39.64 -21.61
CA GLN A 150 15.28 -38.34 -21.34
C GLN A 150 16.73 -38.29 -21.84
N THR A 151 17.20 -39.26 -22.63
CA THR A 151 18.57 -39.30 -23.14
C THR A 151 18.75 -38.64 -24.49
N SER A 152 17.72 -37.99 -25.04
CA SER A 152 17.86 -37.10 -26.19
C SER A 152 18.48 -35.75 -25.79
N LEU A 153 18.94 -34.94 -26.74
CA LEU A 153 19.42 -33.58 -26.43
C LEU A 153 18.37 -32.76 -25.73
N GLU A 154 17.10 -32.86 -26.14
CA GLU A 154 16.00 -32.14 -25.50
C GLU A 154 15.80 -32.64 -24.06
N GLY A 155 15.77 -33.94 -23.81
CA GLY A 155 15.60 -34.51 -22.49
C GLY A 155 16.74 -34.20 -21.54
N ILE A 156 18.01 -34.23 -22.00
CA ILE A 156 19.18 -33.87 -21.21
C ILE A 156 19.14 -32.37 -20.86
N ARG A 157 18.87 -31.52 -21.85
CA ARG A 157 18.71 -30.06 -21.66
C ARG A 157 17.65 -29.76 -20.55
N ASP A 158 16.48 -30.34 -20.71
CA ASP A 158 15.37 -30.09 -19.80
C ASP A 158 15.70 -30.59 -18.39
N ALA A 159 16.26 -31.78 -18.25
CA ALA A 159 16.64 -32.33 -16.95
C ALA A 159 17.74 -31.50 -16.22
N ILE A 160 18.68 -30.91 -16.98
CA ILE A 160 19.72 -30.02 -16.41
C ILE A 160 19.08 -28.70 -15.98
N ASN A 161 18.23 -28.12 -16.82
CA ASN A 161 17.61 -26.83 -16.52
C ASN A 161 16.60 -26.93 -15.38
N ASP A 162 15.83 -28.03 -15.29
CA ASP A 162 14.87 -28.27 -14.21
C ASP A 162 15.54 -28.42 -12.83
N ALA A 163 16.84 -28.74 -12.81
CA ALA A 163 17.60 -28.83 -11.56
C ALA A 163 17.90 -27.47 -10.93
N ASP A 164 17.70 -26.35 -11.64
CA ASP A 164 17.89 -24.95 -11.20
C ASP A 164 19.18 -24.75 -10.34
N SER A 165 20.29 -25.21 -10.88
CA SER A 165 21.53 -25.42 -10.14
C SER A 165 22.65 -24.42 -10.48
N GLY A 166 22.36 -23.32 -11.19
CA GLY A 166 23.39 -22.40 -11.71
C GLY A 166 24.12 -22.95 -12.94
N ILE A 167 23.67 -24.09 -13.49
CA ILE A 167 24.12 -24.65 -14.76
C ILE A 167 22.94 -24.62 -15.73
N SER A 168 23.13 -24.01 -16.88
CA SER A 168 22.15 -23.97 -17.96
C SER A 168 22.57 -24.84 -19.13
N ALA A 169 21.63 -25.53 -19.72
CA ALA A 169 21.81 -26.31 -20.94
C ALA A 169 21.02 -25.69 -22.09
N SER A 170 21.64 -25.64 -23.27
CA SER A 170 21.02 -25.17 -24.49
C SER A 170 21.40 -26.05 -25.69
N ILE A 171 20.56 -26.08 -26.71
CA ILE A 171 20.86 -26.81 -27.97
C ILE A 171 21.14 -25.79 -29.06
N VAL A 172 22.31 -25.91 -29.65
CA VAL A 172 22.74 -25.05 -30.76
C VAL A 172 22.67 -25.86 -32.07
N LYS A 173 21.94 -25.33 -33.04
CA LYS A 173 21.94 -25.86 -34.41
C LYS A 173 23.14 -25.27 -35.16
N VAL A 174 24.16 -26.07 -35.46
CA VAL A 174 25.34 -25.65 -36.19
C VAL A 174 25.01 -25.52 -37.68
N LYS A 175 24.32 -26.52 -38.21
CA LYS A 175 23.79 -26.56 -39.59
C LYS A 175 22.67 -27.59 -39.68
N GLU A 176 22.07 -27.78 -40.83
CA GLU A 176 21.04 -28.80 -41.02
C GLU A 176 21.55 -30.19 -40.68
N GLY A 177 20.86 -30.89 -39.76
CA GLY A 177 21.26 -32.21 -39.28
C GLY A 177 22.57 -32.20 -38.48
N ASP A 178 22.85 -31.09 -37.75
CA ASP A 178 24.01 -30.99 -36.87
C ASP A 178 23.70 -30.12 -35.68
N TYR A 179 23.44 -30.75 -34.52
CA TYR A 179 23.06 -30.13 -33.27
C TYR A 179 24.10 -30.42 -32.18
N GLN A 180 24.32 -29.47 -31.31
CA GLN A 180 25.21 -29.60 -30.17
C GLN A 180 24.50 -29.20 -28.91
N LEU A 181 24.73 -29.92 -27.80
CA LEU A 181 24.33 -29.51 -26.45
C LEU A 181 25.45 -28.62 -25.90
N VAL A 182 25.07 -27.45 -25.44
CA VAL A 182 25.99 -26.51 -24.80
C VAL A 182 25.56 -26.38 -23.33
N LEU A 183 26.51 -26.59 -22.42
CA LEU A 183 26.35 -26.38 -20.98
C LEU A 183 27.11 -25.13 -20.57
N THR A 184 26.47 -24.26 -19.84
CA THR A 184 27.10 -23.03 -19.34
C THR A 184 26.88 -22.96 -17.82
N ALA A 185 27.96 -22.87 -17.05
CA ALA A 185 27.91 -22.68 -15.61
C ALA A 185 27.75 -21.19 -15.24
N ASP A 186 27.57 -20.88 -13.97
CA ASP A 186 27.79 -19.53 -13.47
C ASP A 186 29.26 -19.11 -13.65
N SER A 187 29.53 -17.81 -13.66
CA SER A 187 30.88 -17.28 -13.81
C SER A 187 31.77 -17.64 -12.60
N GLY A 188 33.10 -17.66 -12.83
CA GLY A 188 34.10 -17.86 -11.81
C GLY A 188 34.70 -19.28 -11.78
N THR A 189 35.96 -19.35 -11.39
CA THR A 189 36.77 -20.58 -11.43
C THR A 189 36.25 -21.70 -10.55
N ASP A 190 35.55 -21.37 -9.46
CA ASP A 190 34.95 -22.35 -8.55
C ASP A 190 33.69 -23.03 -9.13
N ASN A 191 33.16 -22.49 -10.23
CA ASN A 191 32.01 -23.03 -10.95
C ASN A 191 32.41 -23.88 -12.17
N GLN A 192 33.68 -24.16 -12.35
CA GLN A 192 34.13 -25.09 -13.38
C GLN A 192 33.52 -26.48 -13.19
N MET A 193 33.00 -27.05 -14.27
CA MET A 193 32.29 -28.32 -14.25
C MET A 193 33.24 -29.47 -14.57
N THR A 194 33.28 -30.48 -13.68
CA THR A 194 33.74 -31.83 -14.00
C THR A 194 32.50 -32.71 -14.17
N ILE A 195 32.35 -33.34 -15.33
CA ILE A 195 31.16 -34.10 -15.70
C ILE A 195 31.49 -35.55 -15.84
N SER A 196 30.79 -36.40 -15.10
CA SER A 196 30.82 -37.85 -15.25
C SER A 196 29.42 -38.42 -15.43
N VAL A 197 29.32 -39.59 -16.03
CA VAL A 197 28.05 -40.28 -16.23
C VAL A 197 28.16 -41.69 -15.68
N GLU A 198 27.28 -42.05 -14.81
CA GLU A 198 27.15 -43.39 -14.22
C GLU A 198 25.95 -44.13 -14.86
N GLY A 199 26.13 -45.43 -15.09
CA GLY A 199 25.09 -46.33 -15.59
C GLY A 199 24.81 -46.27 -17.10
N ASP A 200 25.52 -45.42 -17.86
CA ASP A 200 25.35 -45.30 -19.32
C ASP A 200 26.67 -44.91 -20.01
N SER A 201 27.30 -45.89 -20.67
CA SER A 201 28.61 -45.67 -21.34
C SER A 201 28.49 -44.78 -22.57
N LYS A 202 27.36 -44.80 -23.31
CA LYS A 202 27.17 -43.95 -24.48
C LYS A 202 27.02 -42.49 -24.10
N LEU A 203 26.27 -42.21 -23.05
CA LEU A 203 26.17 -40.84 -22.50
C LEU A 203 27.50 -40.41 -21.90
N SER A 204 28.26 -41.30 -21.26
CA SER A 204 29.61 -40.97 -20.78
C SER A 204 30.55 -40.58 -21.93
N ASP A 205 30.48 -41.31 -23.04
CA ASP A 205 31.25 -40.99 -24.26
C ASP A 205 30.79 -39.71 -24.99
N LEU A 206 29.68 -39.14 -24.59
CA LEU A 206 29.13 -37.89 -25.12
C LEU A 206 29.40 -36.67 -24.19
N LEU A 207 29.25 -36.86 -22.86
CA LEU A 207 29.15 -35.74 -21.90
C LEU A 207 30.34 -35.64 -20.93
N SER A 208 31.20 -36.67 -20.82
CA SER A 208 32.28 -36.62 -19.82
C SER A 208 33.27 -35.48 -20.09
N TYR A 209 33.68 -34.80 -19.01
CA TYR A 209 34.68 -33.75 -19.06
C TYR A 209 35.35 -33.61 -17.68
N ASP A 210 36.68 -33.52 -17.67
CA ASP A 210 37.48 -33.28 -16.47
C ASP A 210 38.08 -31.88 -16.50
N SER A 211 37.60 -31.01 -15.61
CA SER A 211 38.06 -29.63 -15.51
C SER A 211 39.51 -29.49 -15.04
N SER A 212 40.04 -30.48 -14.34
CA SER A 212 41.43 -30.43 -13.81
C SER A 212 42.46 -30.62 -14.90
N THR A 213 42.14 -31.42 -15.91
CA THR A 213 43.01 -31.71 -17.04
C THR A 213 42.62 -30.93 -18.29
N GLY A 214 41.43 -30.35 -18.31
CA GLY A 214 40.85 -29.68 -19.51
C GLY A 214 40.51 -30.65 -20.62
N THR A 215 40.32 -31.95 -20.31
CA THR A 215 40.13 -33.01 -21.30
C THR A 215 38.81 -33.76 -21.08
N GLY A 216 38.29 -34.37 -22.14
CA GLY A 216 37.09 -35.16 -22.07
C GLY A 216 36.44 -35.38 -23.43
N LYS A 217 35.18 -35.76 -23.43
CA LYS A 217 34.35 -35.93 -24.62
C LYS A 217 33.63 -34.63 -25.01
N MET A 218 33.35 -33.76 -24.05
CA MET A 218 32.93 -32.41 -24.37
C MET A 218 34.11 -31.50 -24.65
N LYS A 219 33.89 -30.50 -25.44
CA LYS A 219 34.88 -29.47 -25.83
C LYS A 219 34.60 -28.21 -25.00
N GLN A 220 35.62 -27.69 -24.35
CA GLN A 220 35.55 -26.37 -23.72
C GLN A 220 35.54 -25.27 -24.77
N LEU A 221 34.51 -24.45 -24.79
CA LEU A 221 34.41 -23.29 -25.69
C LEU A 221 34.92 -22.03 -25.00
N VAL A 222 34.59 -21.87 -23.71
CA VAL A 222 35.01 -20.75 -22.84
C VAL A 222 35.51 -21.33 -21.53
N ALA A 223 36.64 -20.84 -21.06
CA ALA A 223 37.15 -21.15 -19.73
C ALA A 223 36.43 -20.29 -18.66
N ALA A 224 36.27 -20.80 -17.46
CA ALA A 224 35.81 -19.98 -16.32
C ALA A 224 36.97 -19.14 -15.82
N ASP A 225 36.69 -17.88 -15.58
CA ASP A 225 37.63 -16.94 -14.96
C ASP A 225 36.95 -16.12 -13.88
N ASN A 226 37.72 -15.68 -12.87
CA ASN A 226 37.28 -14.73 -11.86
C ASN A 226 37.47 -13.29 -12.37
N ALA A 227 36.65 -12.39 -11.91
CA ALA A 227 36.90 -10.96 -12.05
C ALA A 227 38.10 -10.54 -11.19
N LEU A 228 39.04 -9.82 -11.79
CA LEU A 228 40.18 -9.23 -11.10
C LEU A 228 40.13 -7.72 -11.22
N LEU A 229 40.14 -7.05 -10.07
CA LEU A 229 40.07 -5.61 -10.00
C LEU A 229 40.88 -5.09 -8.80
N THR A 230 41.15 -3.79 -8.81
CA THR A 230 41.68 -3.09 -7.64
C THR A 230 40.71 -2.00 -7.20
N VAL A 231 40.59 -1.80 -5.88
CA VAL A 231 39.89 -0.66 -5.30
C VAL A 231 40.88 0.07 -4.39
N ASN A 232 41.17 1.32 -4.71
CA ASN A 232 42.18 2.13 -4.03
C ASN A 232 43.55 1.40 -3.90
N GLY A 233 43.93 0.61 -4.93
CA GLY A 233 45.18 -0.18 -4.95
C GLY A 233 45.12 -1.50 -4.17
N ILE A 234 43.99 -1.91 -3.62
CA ILE A 234 43.79 -3.21 -2.98
C ILE A 234 43.26 -4.20 -4.02
N ASP A 235 43.96 -5.29 -4.21
CA ASP A 235 43.58 -6.37 -5.12
C ASP A 235 42.35 -7.11 -4.60
N ILE A 236 41.38 -7.33 -5.50
CA ILE A 236 40.14 -8.00 -5.23
C ILE A 236 39.90 -9.03 -6.34
N GLU A 237 39.54 -10.24 -5.94
CA GLU A 237 39.14 -11.32 -6.84
C GLU A 237 37.73 -11.78 -6.45
N ARG A 238 36.83 -11.88 -7.45
CA ARG A 238 35.43 -12.32 -7.26
C ARG A 238 34.96 -13.22 -8.40
N PRO A 239 34.15 -14.23 -8.11
CA PRO A 239 33.65 -15.13 -9.15
C PRO A 239 32.58 -14.51 -10.05
N SER A 240 32.15 -13.30 -9.77
CA SER A 240 31.06 -12.61 -10.47
C SER A 240 31.45 -11.20 -10.90
N ASN A 241 30.87 -10.72 -12.01
CA ASN A 241 30.99 -9.33 -12.46
C ASN A 241 30.08 -8.37 -11.66
N LYS A 242 29.21 -8.90 -10.78
CA LYS A 242 28.43 -8.12 -9.83
C LYS A 242 29.04 -8.26 -8.44
N ILE A 243 29.67 -7.20 -7.94
CA ILE A 243 30.41 -7.17 -6.69
C ILE A 243 29.67 -6.26 -5.71
N THR A 244 29.22 -6.80 -4.58
CA THR A 244 28.37 -6.10 -3.62
C THR A 244 29.06 -5.77 -2.30
N ASP A 245 30.31 -6.20 -2.12
CA ASP A 245 31.05 -6.18 -0.86
C ASP A 245 32.38 -5.40 -0.93
N ALA A 246 32.68 -4.76 -2.05
CA ALA A 246 33.93 -4.06 -2.23
C ALA A 246 33.80 -2.81 -3.14
N PRO A 247 33.65 -1.58 -2.53
CA PRO A 247 33.60 -1.22 -1.11
C PRO A 247 32.27 -1.60 -0.44
N GLN A 248 32.28 -1.69 0.88
CA GLN A 248 31.07 -2.02 1.65
C GLN A 248 29.92 -1.02 1.35
N GLY A 249 28.75 -1.54 1.03
CA GLY A 249 27.54 -0.77 0.68
C GLY A 249 27.58 -0.16 -0.73
N VAL A 250 28.59 -0.50 -1.54
CA VAL A 250 28.67 -0.12 -2.96
C VAL A 250 28.59 -1.39 -3.80
N THR A 251 27.68 -1.40 -4.75
CA THR A 251 27.61 -2.47 -5.76
C THR A 251 28.28 -2.00 -7.05
N LEU A 252 29.22 -2.78 -7.53
CA LEU A 252 29.91 -2.60 -8.80
C LEU A 252 29.39 -3.64 -9.81
N GLU A 253 28.93 -3.21 -10.98
CA GLU A 253 28.63 -4.09 -12.12
C GLU A 253 29.67 -3.83 -13.21
N LEU A 254 30.57 -4.81 -13.38
CA LEU A 254 31.67 -4.76 -14.32
C LEU A 254 31.16 -5.15 -15.71
N THR A 255 31.22 -4.23 -16.68
CA THR A 255 30.80 -4.52 -18.06
C THR A 255 31.98 -4.64 -19.02
N LYS A 256 33.10 -3.97 -18.69
CA LYS A 256 34.36 -4.02 -19.46
C LYS A 256 35.56 -3.84 -18.50
N GLU A 257 36.74 -4.12 -19.00
CA GLU A 257 38.00 -3.72 -18.40
C GLU A 257 38.11 -2.18 -18.39
N VAL A 258 38.47 -1.62 -17.25
CA VAL A 258 38.64 -0.17 -17.08
C VAL A 258 39.86 0.12 -16.23
N LYS A 259 40.52 1.26 -16.50
CA LYS A 259 41.67 1.70 -15.75
C LYS A 259 41.36 3.00 -15.02
N ASP A 260 41.68 3.04 -13.73
CA ASP A 260 41.60 4.25 -12.88
C ASP A 260 40.21 4.95 -12.91
N ALA A 261 39.13 4.14 -13.04
CA ALA A 261 37.77 4.65 -12.95
C ALA A 261 37.52 5.23 -11.57
N ARG A 262 36.98 6.45 -11.53
CA ARG A 262 36.72 7.17 -10.27
C ARG A 262 35.24 7.06 -9.93
N ILE A 263 34.96 6.48 -8.76
CA ILE A 263 33.62 6.38 -8.18
C ILE A 263 33.54 7.39 -7.03
N THR A 264 32.57 8.28 -7.07
CA THR A 264 32.33 9.25 -6.01
C THR A 264 31.00 8.94 -5.32
N VAL A 265 31.06 8.62 -4.04
CA VAL A 265 29.91 8.42 -3.16
C VAL A 265 29.71 9.69 -2.34
N THR A 266 28.53 10.29 -2.43
CA THR A 266 28.14 11.49 -1.69
C THR A 266 26.91 11.22 -0.84
N LYS A 267 26.69 11.99 0.23
CA LYS A 267 25.42 11.94 0.96
C LYS A 267 24.30 12.42 0.07
N ASP A 268 23.17 11.72 0.12
CA ASP A 268 21.94 12.13 -0.56
C ASP A 268 20.91 12.58 0.48
N ASN A 269 20.85 13.88 0.70
CA ASN A 269 19.88 14.48 1.61
C ASN A 269 18.57 14.89 0.89
N GLU A 270 18.46 14.72 -0.42
CA GLU A 270 17.26 15.06 -1.19
C GLU A 270 16.05 14.24 -0.74
N LYS A 271 16.22 12.93 -0.65
CA LYS A 271 15.14 12.02 -0.20
C LYS A 271 14.64 12.36 1.21
N ALA A 272 15.56 12.69 2.12
CA ALA A 272 15.21 13.12 3.47
C ALA A 272 14.48 14.49 3.45
N THR A 273 14.92 15.41 2.62
CA THR A 273 14.27 16.72 2.44
C THR A 273 12.86 16.58 1.89
N GLU A 274 12.67 15.78 0.85
CA GLU A 274 11.35 15.51 0.27
C GLU A 274 10.40 14.83 1.26
N ALA A 275 10.89 13.85 2.03
CA ALA A 275 10.09 13.19 3.05
C ALA A 275 9.68 14.14 4.18
N VAL A 276 10.56 15.07 4.60
CA VAL A 276 10.22 16.12 5.57
C VAL A 276 9.15 17.05 5.01
N LYS A 277 9.28 17.49 3.75
CA LYS A 277 8.28 18.33 3.08
C LYS A 277 6.93 17.62 3.00
N GLY A 278 6.91 16.38 2.52
CA GLY A 278 5.69 15.58 2.44
C GLY A 278 5.02 15.35 3.81
N TRP A 279 5.79 15.20 4.87
CA TRP A 279 5.28 15.09 6.23
C TRP A 279 4.65 16.40 6.72
N VAL A 280 5.29 17.55 6.47
CA VAL A 280 4.76 18.87 6.82
C VAL A 280 3.47 19.16 6.04
N ASP A 281 3.43 18.86 4.75
CA ASP A 281 2.24 19.04 3.92
C ASP A 281 1.07 18.16 4.37
N ALA A 282 1.35 16.90 4.72
CA ALA A 282 0.35 15.97 5.25
C ALA A 282 -0.19 16.43 6.62
N TYR A 283 0.68 16.95 7.50
CA TYR A 283 0.24 17.54 8.77
C TYR A 283 -0.63 18.78 8.55
N ASN A 284 -0.22 19.68 7.67
CA ASN A 284 -1.00 20.88 7.34
C ASN A 284 -2.37 20.53 6.76
N SER A 285 -2.44 19.51 5.89
CA SER A 285 -3.70 18.99 5.34
C SER A 285 -4.61 18.37 6.42
N LEU A 286 -4.02 17.71 7.41
CA LEU A 286 -4.74 17.20 8.57
C LEU A 286 -5.34 18.36 9.41
N LEU A 287 -4.57 19.44 9.61
CA LEU A 287 -5.07 20.66 10.28
C LEU A 287 -6.21 21.31 9.51
N ASP A 288 -6.16 21.38 8.19
CA ASP A 288 -7.25 21.88 7.36
C ASP A 288 -8.50 21.01 7.52
N THR A 289 -8.33 19.70 7.62
CA THR A 289 -9.43 18.78 7.90
C THR A 289 -10.03 19.04 9.26
N PHE A 290 -9.24 19.16 10.33
CA PHE A 290 -9.75 19.55 11.66
C PHE A 290 -10.53 20.85 11.60
N SER A 291 -9.98 21.88 10.96
CA SER A 291 -10.62 23.18 10.83
C SER A 291 -11.96 23.10 10.10
N SER A 292 -12.05 22.33 9.03
CA SER A 292 -13.27 22.11 8.26
C SER A 292 -14.34 21.37 9.08
N LEU A 293 -13.94 20.31 9.77
CA LEU A 293 -14.86 19.48 10.57
C LEU A 293 -15.38 20.17 11.83
N THR A 294 -14.65 21.17 12.35
CA THR A 294 -15.00 21.93 13.55
C THR A 294 -15.35 23.39 13.27
N LYS A 295 -15.53 23.75 11.98
CA LYS A 295 -15.83 25.12 11.57
C LYS A 295 -17.05 25.64 12.31
N TYR A 296 -16.94 26.86 12.84
CA TYR A 296 -18.08 27.63 13.34
C TYR A 296 -18.43 28.73 12.34
N THR A 297 -19.71 28.84 12.04
CA THR A 297 -20.27 29.94 11.24
C THR A 297 -21.17 30.74 12.17
N GLU A 298 -20.88 32.03 12.31
CA GLU A 298 -21.64 32.96 13.15
C GLU A 298 -23.05 33.14 12.57
N VAL A 299 -24.02 33.19 13.45
CA VAL A 299 -25.41 33.49 13.12
C VAL A 299 -25.79 34.86 13.71
N ASP A 300 -26.81 35.49 13.13
CA ASP A 300 -27.32 36.77 13.60
C ASP A 300 -27.79 36.69 15.08
N PRO A 301 -27.58 37.74 15.87
CA PRO A 301 -28.05 37.78 17.23
C PRO A 301 -29.56 37.53 17.33
N GLY A 302 -29.96 36.50 18.10
CA GLY A 302 -31.36 36.11 18.26
C GLY A 302 -31.84 35.01 17.32
N ALA A 303 -30.99 34.44 16.49
CA ALA A 303 -31.33 33.26 15.71
C ALA A 303 -31.70 32.07 16.60
N GLU A 304 -32.82 31.40 16.34
CA GLU A 304 -33.28 30.23 17.10
C GLU A 304 -32.49 28.95 16.77
N GLU A 305 -31.84 28.89 15.62
CA GLU A 305 -31.09 27.73 15.16
C GLU A 305 -29.63 28.11 14.84
N GLN A 306 -28.72 27.14 14.96
CA GLN A 306 -27.32 27.28 14.50
C GLN A 306 -27.24 27.20 13.00
N ASP A 307 -26.20 27.84 12.43
CA ASP A 307 -25.95 27.78 10.99
C ASP A 307 -25.71 26.34 10.52
N LYS A 308 -26.38 25.95 9.44
CA LYS A 308 -26.28 24.60 8.84
C LYS A 308 -24.91 24.32 8.21
N ASN A 309 -24.09 25.37 8.00
CA ASN A 309 -22.73 25.26 7.48
C ASN A 309 -21.70 25.04 8.61
N ASN A 310 -22.11 24.88 9.84
CA ASN A 310 -21.23 24.48 10.91
C ASN A 310 -20.63 23.09 10.65
N GLY A 311 -19.38 22.90 11.02
CA GLY A 311 -18.71 21.61 10.93
C GLY A 311 -19.45 20.57 11.79
N ALA A 312 -19.64 19.37 11.25
CA ALA A 312 -20.43 18.31 11.90
C ALA A 312 -19.82 17.83 13.25
N LEU A 313 -18.54 18.12 13.50
CA LEU A 313 -17.81 17.82 14.73
C LEU A 313 -17.46 19.09 15.53
N LEU A 314 -18.23 20.19 15.36
CA LEU A 314 -18.05 21.41 16.14
C LEU A 314 -18.19 21.10 17.63
N GLY A 315 -17.16 21.47 18.42
CA GLY A 315 -17.11 21.22 19.87
C GLY A 315 -16.83 19.77 20.28
N ASP A 316 -16.52 18.89 19.31
CA ASP A 316 -16.24 17.48 19.58
C ASP A 316 -14.93 17.29 20.37
N THR A 317 -15.01 16.51 21.45
CA THR A 317 -13.87 16.29 22.34
C THR A 317 -12.84 15.32 21.76
N VAL A 318 -13.26 14.35 20.95
CA VAL A 318 -12.35 13.38 20.30
C VAL A 318 -11.44 14.11 19.32
N VAL A 319 -12.00 14.99 18.48
CA VAL A 319 -11.21 15.80 17.54
C VAL A 319 -10.18 16.64 18.28
N ARG A 320 -10.58 17.29 19.39
CA ARG A 320 -9.68 18.10 20.22
C ARG A 320 -8.57 17.26 20.84
N THR A 321 -8.90 16.08 21.36
CA THR A 321 -7.92 15.16 21.94
C THR A 321 -6.87 14.74 20.93
N ILE A 322 -7.28 14.34 19.73
CA ILE A 322 -6.37 13.96 18.64
C ILE A 322 -5.47 15.12 18.25
N GLN A 323 -6.05 16.30 18.02
CA GLN A 323 -5.29 17.49 17.62
C GLN A 323 -4.25 17.89 18.67
N THR A 324 -4.62 17.88 19.95
CA THR A 324 -3.74 18.23 21.06
C THR A 324 -2.65 17.19 21.27
N GLY A 325 -3.00 15.89 21.18
CA GLY A 325 -2.05 14.79 21.33
C GLY A 325 -0.95 14.83 20.27
N ILE A 326 -1.32 14.95 19.00
CA ILE A 326 -0.33 15.08 17.91
C ILE A 326 0.55 16.33 18.11
N ARG A 327 -0.05 17.47 18.44
CA ARG A 327 0.68 18.74 18.62
C ARG A 327 1.66 18.68 19.79
N ALA A 328 1.31 17.97 20.86
CA ALA A 328 2.18 17.81 22.03
C ALA A 328 3.51 17.11 21.68
N GLN A 329 3.51 16.24 20.69
CA GLN A 329 4.72 15.51 20.30
C GLN A 329 5.78 16.41 19.64
N PHE A 330 5.40 17.56 19.08
CA PHE A 330 6.37 18.51 18.50
C PHE A 330 7.23 19.19 19.55
N ALA A 331 6.71 19.38 20.77
CA ALA A 331 7.44 19.95 21.90
C ALA A 331 8.30 18.92 22.67
N ASN A 332 7.96 17.64 22.54
CA ASN A 332 8.53 16.54 23.32
C ASN A 332 9.61 15.74 22.59
N GLY A 333 10.24 16.28 21.55
CA GLY A 333 11.34 15.63 20.86
C GLY A 333 12.54 15.47 21.81
N ALA A 334 12.58 14.43 22.64
CA ALA A 334 13.65 14.12 23.57
C ALA A 334 14.95 13.73 22.83
N SER A 335 15.42 14.60 21.93
CA SER A 335 16.65 14.40 21.18
C SER A 335 17.88 14.55 22.07
N THR A 336 18.79 13.59 22.03
CA THR A 336 20.12 13.67 22.64
C THR A 336 21.14 14.33 21.72
N GLY A 337 20.80 14.48 20.44
CA GLY A 337 21.63 15.10 19.40
C GLY A 337 21.85 16.61 19.58
N THR A 338 22.49 17.24 18.61
CA THR A 338 22.74 18.68 18.59
C THR A 338 21.43 19.48 18.46
N PHE A 339 20.53 19.02 17.59
CA PHE A 339 19.23 19.66 17.39
C PHE A 339 18.20 19.12 18.40
N LYS A 340 17.51 20.05 19.09
CA LYS A 340 16.52 19.74 20.13
C LYS A 340 15.10 20.06 19.71
N THR A 341 14.93 20.97 18.76
CA THR A 341 13.62 21.48 18.33
C THR A 341 13.50 21.53 16.81
N LEU A 342 12.26 21.45 16.32
CA LEU A 342 11.97 21.60 14.89
C LEU A 342 12.46 22.93 14.32
N ASN A 343 12.44 24.02 15.12
CA ASN A 343 12.88 25.34 14.68
C ASN A 343 14.38 25.38 14.35
N GLU A 344 15.20 24.61 15.05
CA GLU A 344 16.64 24.53 14.80
C GLU A 344 16.96 23.91 13.45
N ILE A 345 16.10 23.04 12.94
CA ILE A 345 16.21 22.42 11.62
C ILE A 345 15.38 23.14 10.54
N GLY A 346 14.87 24.36 10.85
CA GLY A 346 14.14 25.19 9.88
C GLY A 346 12.65 24.87 9.74
N ILE A 347 12.02 24.12 10.67
CA ILE A 347 10.59 23.87 10.68
C ILE A 347 9.95 24.67 11.81
N THR A 348 9.11 25.64 11.45
CA THR A 348 8.46 26.55 12.41
C THR A 348 6.94 26.35 12.40
N SER A 349 6.28 26.57 13.55
CA SER A 349 4.83 26.56 13.64
C SER A 349 4.27 27.97 13.59
N ASP A 350 3.25 28.19 12.78
CA ASP A 350 2.47 29.41 12.75
C ASP A 350 1.64 29.52 14.04
N GLY A 351 1.76 30.63 14.75
CA GLY A 351 1.14 30.82 16.08
C GLY A 351 -0.39 30.85 16.06
N THR A 352 -0.99 31.24 14.94
CA THR A 352 -2.46 31.36 14.81
C THR A 352 -3.09 30.08 14.30
N THR A 353 -2.54 29.49 13.24
CA THR A 353 -3.11 28.32 12.58
C THR A 353 -2.55 27.00 13.08
N GLY A 354 -1.36 27.04 13.70
CA GLY A 354 -0.62 25.85 14.10
C GLY A 354 0.03 25.11 12.93
N LYS A 355 -0.11 25.60 11.67
CA LYS A 355 0.52 25.01 10.50
C LYS A 355 2.03 25.11 10.56
N LEU A 356 2.69 24.11 10.03
CA LEU A 356 4.15 24.08 9.93
C LEU A 356 4.59 24.75 8.63
N LYS A 357 5.70 25.48 8.72
CA LYS A 357 6.39 26.12 7.60
C LYS A 357 7.84 25.67 7.56
N ILE A 358 8.38 25.44 6.37
CA ILE A 358 9.76 25.01 6.17
C ILE A 358 10.58 26.18 5.62
N ASP A 359 11.73 26.40 6.23
CA ASP A 359 12.84 27.17 5.66
C ASP A 359 13.78 26.17 4.98
N ASP A 360 13.66 26.08 3.65
CA ASP A 360 14.44 25.13 2.84
C ASP A 360 15.95 25.29 3.00
N THR A 361 16.42 26.52 3.17
CA THR A 361 17.86 26.82 3.35
C THR A 361 18.37 26.27 4.67
N LYS A 362 17.61 26.49 5.75
CA LYS A 362 17.96 25.95 7.08
C LYS A 362 17.87 24.45 7.15
N LEU A 363 16.80 23.87 6.56
CA LEU A 363 16.62 22.42 6.54
C LEU A 363 17.77 21.74 5.80
N LYS A 364 18.11 22.23 4.60
CA LYS A 364 19.24 21.72 3.82
C LYS A 364 20.54 21.82 4.61
N LYS A 365 20.81 22.99 5.21
CA LYS A 365 22.02 23.20 6.02
C LYS A 365 22.08 22.23 7.21
N ALA A 366 20.98 22.04 7.93
CA ALA A 366 20.92 21.11 9.06
C ALA A 366 21.19 19.64 8.62
N LEU A 367 20.63 19.23 7.47
CA LEU A 367 20.87 17.91 6.89
C LEU A 367 22.33 17.74 6.41
N ASP A 368 22.93 18.77 5.79
CA ASP A 368 24.30 18.69 5.27
C ASP A 368 25.33 18.68 6.41
N GLU A 369 25.14 19.52 7.44
CA GLU A 369 26.07 19.64 8.57
C GLU A 369 25.96 18.47 9.56
N ASN A 370 24.72 18.04 9.89
CA ASN A 370 24.51 17.01 10.92
C ASN A 370 23.24 16.18 10.70
N THR A 371 23.22 15.39 9.61
CA THR A 371 22.13 14.47 9.28
C THR A 371 21.76 13.54 10.45
N ALA A 372 22.76 13.09 11.23
CA ALA A 372 22.56 12.20 12.36
C ALA A 372 21.71 12.84 13.46
N SER A 373 21.94 14.14 13.75
CA SER A 373 21.16 14.88 14.74
C SER A 373 19.74 15.21 14.25
N VAL A 374 19.55 15.47 12.94
CA VAL A 374 18.21 15.61 12.34
C VAL A 374 17.45 14.31 12.46
N ARG A 375 18.08 13.18 12.14
CA ARG A 375 17.49 11.84 12.31
C ARG A 375 17.12 11.58 13.78
N GLU A 376 18.02 11.91 14.71
CA GLU A 376 17.78 11.73 16.15
C GLU A 376 16.57 12.53 16.64
N LEU A 377 16.41 13.78 16.19
CA LEU A 377 15.27 14.62 16.52
C LEU A 377 13.95 14.07 15.94
N LEU A 378 13.96 13.68 14.67
CA LEU A 378 12.76 13.25 13.97
C LEU A 378 12.40 11.80 14.26
N VAL A 379 13.31 10.87 14.07
CA VAL A 379 13.09 9.41 14.18
C VAL A 379 13.47 8.87 15.56
N GLY A 380 14.54 9.39 16.16
CA GLY A 380 15.06 8.93 17.45
C GLY A 380 15.56 7.48 17.37
N ASP A 381 15.22 6.68 18.40
CA ASP A 381 15.54 5.26 18.49
C ASP A 381 14.56 4.34 17.72
N GLY A 382 13.52 4.94 17.13
CA GLY A 382 12.46 4.22 16.40
C GLY A 382 11.48 3.44 17.30
N LYS A 383 11.54 3.63 18.62
CA LYS A 383 10.70 2.94 19.63
C LYS A 383 9.99 3.91 20.57
N GLU A 384 10.75 4.73 21.26
CA GLU A 384 10.26 5.61 22.34
C GLU A 384 10.62 7.08 22.13
N THR A 385 11.71 7.35 21.40
CA THR A 385 12.21 8.70 21.15
C THR A 385 12.01 9.12 19.69
N GLY A 386 12.10 10.43 19.45
CA GLY A 386 11.87 11.00 18.12
C GLY A 386 10.41 11.41 17.88
N ILE A 387 10.25 12.55 17.21
CA ILE A 387 8.94 13.17 16.98
C ILE A 387 8.03 12.26 16.16
N THR A 388 8.53 11.72 15.03
CA THR A 388 7.74 10.88 14.12
C THR A 388 7.42 9.50 14.73
N THR A 389 8.30 8.97 15.58
CA THR A 389 8.07 7.71 16.31
C THR A 389 6.96 7.86 17.34
N LYS A 390 6.97 8.95 18.12
CA LYS A 390 5.90 9.24 19.08
C LYS A 390 4.57 9.49 18.38
N ILE A 391 4.57 10.28 17.30
CA ILE A 391 3.37 10.50 16.48
C ILE A 391 2.83 9.18 15.90
N ALA A 392 3.71 8.29 15.43
CA ALA A 392 3.27 6.98 14.90
C ALA A 392 2.53 6.17 15.96
N THR A 393 3.01 6.17 17.20
CA THR A 393 2.39 5.48 18.33
C THR A 393 1.01 6.08 18.67
N GLU A 394 0.94 7.41 18.76
CA GLU A 394 -0.32 8.13 19.05
C GLU A 394 -1.37 7.89 17.95
N VAL A 395 -1.01 8.11 16.69
CA VAL A 395 -1.93 7.96 15.56
C VAL A 395 -2.39 6.50 15.41
N LYS A 396 -1.49 5.53 15.64
CA LYS A 396 -1.85 4.12 15.67
C LYS A 396 -2.90 3.82 16.74
N GLY A 397 -2.77 4.42 17.94
CA GLY A 397 -3.77 4.27 19.01
C GLY A 397 -5.12 4.88 18.65
N TYR A 398 -5.13 6.03 17.96
CA TYR A 398 -6.37 6.66 17.53
C TYR A 398 -7.11 5.89 16.42
N LEU A 399 -6.35 5.20 15.55
CA LEU A 399 -6.86 4.42 14.42
C LEU A 399 -7.12 2.94 14.74
N ALA A 400 -6.80 2.47 15.95
CA ALA A 400 -7.04 1.09 16.37
C ALA A 400 -8.54 0.75 16.36
N ASP A 401 -8.87 -0.54 16.20
CA ASP A 401 -10.25 -1.03 16.16
C ASP A 401 -11.05 -0.73 17.44
N ASP A 402 -10.37 -0.57 18.57
CA ASP A 402 -10.95 -0.13 19.87
C ASP A 402 -10.52 1.31 20.23
N GLY A 403 -9.98 2.05 19.28
CA GLY A 403 -9.52 3.42 19.42
C GLY A 403 -10.65 4.43 19.62
N ILE A 404 -10.27 5.68 19.94
CA ILE A 404 -11.26 6.71 20.25
C ILE A 404 -12.15 7.10 19.06
N ILE A 405 -11.68 6.93 17.82
CA ILE A 405 -12.47 7.18 16.61
C ILE A 405 -13.50 6.08 16.42
N ASP A 406 -13.08 4.83 16.52
CA ASP A 406 -13.95 3.65 16.38
C ASP A 406 -15.04 3.66 17.44
N SER A 407 -14.68 3.87 18.70
CA SER A 407 -15.62 4.01 19.82
C SER A 407 -16.65 5.13 19.61
N ALA A 408 -16.22 6.27 19.02
CA ALA A 408 -17.12 7.36 18.68
C ALA A 408 -18.10 6.98 17.55
N GLN A 409 -17.62 6.32 16.52
CA GLN A 409 -18.44 5.82 15.40
C GLN A 409 -19.46 4.77 15.90
N ASP A 410 -19.06 3.86 16.76
CA ASP A 410 -19.93 2.85 17.34
C ASP A 410 -21.04 3.47 18.21
N SER A 411 -20.72 4.46 19.02
CA SER A 411 -21.71 5.22 19.79
C SER A 411 -22.74 5.89 18.89
N ILE A 412 -22.29 6.50 17.78
CA ILE A 412 -23.18 7.13 16.80
C ILE A 412 -24.05 6.07 16.11
N ASN A 413 -23.48 4.93 15.70
CA ASN A 413 -24.21 3.83 15.09
C ASN A 413 -25.29 3.26 16.03
N ALA A 414 -24.98 3.09 17.31
CA ALA A 414 -25.96 2.69 18.33
C ALA A 414 -27.10 3.71 18.46
N THR A 415 -26.77 5.01 18.43
CA THR A 415 -27.74 6.09 18.46
C THR A 415 -28.65 6.07 17.22
N LEU A 416 -28.08 5.90 16.02
CA LEU A 416 -28.85 5.79 14.78
C LEU A 416 -29.81 4.59 14.79
N LYS A 417 -29.37 3.44 15.28
CA LYS A 417 -30.25 2.25 15.46
C LYS A 417 -31.43 2.56 16.40
N LYS A 418 -31.18 3.27 17.51
CA LYS A 418 -32.22 3.69 18.45
C LYS A 418 -33.20 4.67 17.82
N LEU A 419 -32.72 5.67 17.10
CA LEU A 419 -33.52 6.64 16.38
C LEU A 419 -34.38 5.99 15.29
N THR A 420 -33.84 5.02 14.57
CA THR A 420 -34.61 4.26 13.56
C THR A 420 -35.77 3.50 14.20
N LYS A 421 -35.53 2.83 15.35
CA LYS A 421 -36.59 2.14 16.08
C LYS A 421 -37.63 3.15 16.58
N GLN A 422 -37.23 4.30 17.10
CA GLN A 422 -38.11 5.36 17.55
C GLN A 422 -38.96 5.91 16.40
N TYR A 423 -38.35 6.15 15.23
CA TYR A 423 -39.06 6.58 14.02
C TYR A 423 -40.18 5.60 13.64
N LEU A 424 -39.87 4.30 13.58
CA LEU A 424 -40.87 3.26 13.25
C LEU A 424 -42.01 3.23 14.26
N THR A 425 -41.71 3.33 15.57
CA THR A 425 -42.74 3.36 16.64
C THR A 425 -43.65 4.57 16.51
N VAL A 426 -43.09 5.76 16.30
CA VAL A 426 -43.86 7.01 16.16
C VAL A 426 -44.66 6.98 14.85
N SER A 427 -44.08 6.49 13.74
CA SER A 427 -44.81 6.34 12.47
C SER A 427 -46.03 5.42 12.63
N SER A 428 -45.89 4.26 13.24
CA SER A 428 -47.02 3.36 13.51
C SER A 428 -48.09 4.04 14.38
N SER A 429 -47.68 4.77 15.42
CA SER A 429 -48.63 5.52 16.28
C SER A 429 -49.38 6.61 15.51
N ILE A 430 -48.74 7.25 14.52
CA ILE A 430 -49.39 8.25 13.65
C ILE A 430 -50.41 7.54 12.76
N ASP A 431 -50.03 6.40 12.13
CA ASP A 431 -50.94 5.65 11.27
C ASP A 431 -52.20 5.19 12.03
N ASP A 432 -52.04 4.69 13.24
CA ASP A 432 -53.15 4.32 14.10
C ASP A 432 -54.07 5.54 14.46
N THR A 433 -53.44 6.69 14.70
CA THR A 433 -54.16 7.93 15.00
C THR A 433 -54.93 8.44 13.78
N VAL A 434 -54.32 8.42 12.59
CA VAL A 434 -54.94 8.80 11.33
C VAL A 434 -56.09 7.83 10.97
N ALA A 435 -55.91 6.53 11.22
CA ALA A 435 -56.98 5.55 11.06
C ALA A 435 -58.19 5.85 11.95
N ARG A 436 -57.97 6.24 13.18
CA ARG A 436 -59.05 6.68 14.13
C ARG A 436 -59.74 7.94 13.62
N TYR A 437 -59.02 8.97 13.20
CA TYR A 437 -59.62 10.17 12.62
C TYR A 437 -60.44 9.85 11.41
N LYS A 438 -59.94 9.01 10.52
CA LYS A 438 -60.68 8.57 9.32
C LYS A 438 -61.99 7.87 9.68
N ALA A 439 -61.96 6.95 10.68
CA ALA A 439 -63.17 6.28 11.16
C ALA A 439 -64.18 7.27 11.76
N GLN A 440 -63.74 8.22 12.59
CA GLN A 440 -64.59 9.26 13.19
C GLN A 440 -65.21 10.15 12.10
N PHE A 441 -64.43 10.57 11.12
CA PHE A 441 -64.93 11.41 10.01
C PHE A 441 -65.90 10.65 9.12
N THR A 442 -65.69 9.34 8.91
CA THR A 442 -66.65 8.48 8.19
C THR A 442 -67.98 8.38 8.91
N GLN A 443 -67.94 8.26 10.27
CA GLN A 443 -69.16 8.26 11.07
C GLN A 443 -69.88 9.63 11.02
N LEU A 444 -69.11 10.73 11.12
CA LEU A 444 -69.64 12.09 11.05
C LEU A 444 -70.29 12.32 9.66
N ASP A 445 -69.62 11.93 8.55
CA ASP A 445 -70.17 12.08 7.22
C ASP A 445 -71.47 11.31 7.05
N THR A 446 -71.55 10.08 7.54
CA THR A 446 -72.75 9.27 7.55
C THR A 446 -73.87 9.92 8.37
N MET A 447 -73.59 10.44 9.55
CA MET A 447 -74.60 11.11 10.41
C MET A 447 -75.11 12.39 9.78
N MET A 448 -74.19 13.22 9.24
CA MET A 448 -74.56 14.47 8.57
C MET A 448 -75.37 14.22 7.31
N SER A 449 -75.02 13.20 6.50
CA SER A 449 -75.80 12.76 5.36
C SER A 449 -77.24 12.38 5.73
N LYS A 450 -77.43 11.61 6.85
CA LYS A 450 -78.76 11.28 7.37
C LYS A 450 -79.52 12.50 7.80
N LEU A 451 -78.89 13.46 8.50
CA LEU A 451 -79.52 14.70 8.96
C LEU A 451 -79.93 15.57 7.78
N ASN A 452 -79.09 15.71 6.74
CA ASN A 452 -79.39 16.43 5.52
C ASN A 452 -80.59 15.82 4.80
N ASN A 453 -80.61 14.48 4.66
CA ASN A 453 -81.74 13.79 4.08
C ASN A 453 -83.04 13.99 4.86
N THR A 454 -82.98 13.95 6.20
CA THR A 454 -84.12 14.23 7.06
C THR A 454 -84.60 15.69 6.93
N SER A 455 -83.69 16.65 6.86
CA SER A 455 -84.01 18.07 6.65
C SER A 455 -84.70 18.31 5.31
N ILE A 456 -84.12 17.65 4.25
CA ILE A 456 -84.79 17.74 2.90
C ILE A 456 -86.20 17.14 2.96
N TYR A 457 -86.31 15.95 3.57
CA TYR A 457 -87.64 15.33 3.74
C TYR A 457 -88.62 16.22 4.51
N LEU A 458 -88.25 16.80 5.61
CA LEU A 458 -89.08 17.69 6.41
C LEU A 458 -89.45 18.97 5.59
N THR A 459 -88.50 19.56 4.85
CA THR A 459 -88.74 20.72 4.00
C THR A 459 -89.75 20.37 2.88
N GLN A 460 -89.66 19.18 2.30
CA GLN A 460 -90.65 18.72 1.30
C GLN A 460 -92.05 18.55 1.92
N GLN A 461 -92.10 17.96 3.16
CA GLN A 461 -93.38 17.82 3.87
C GLN A 461 -94.04 19.21 4.23
N PHE A 462 -93.21 20.13 4.75
CA PHE A 462 -93.75 21.49 5.04
C PHE A 462 -94.20 22.21 3.77
N ASN A 463 -93.47 22.07 2.66
CA ASN A 463 -93.83 22.63 1.38
C ASN A 463 -95.09 21.98 0.82
N ALA A 464 -95.38 20.73 1.06
CA ALA A 464 -96.60 20.04 0.69
C ALA A 464 -97.76 20.47 1.55
N MET A 465 -97.57 20.64 2.85
CA MET A 465 -98.62 21.18 3.78
C MET A 465 -98.97 22.61 3.50
N ASN A 466 -98.05 23.47 3.03
CA ASN A 466 -98.35 24.87 2.68
C ASN A 466 -99.03 25.04 1.27
N LYS A 467 -99.09 23.95 0.50
CA LYS A 467 -99.79 23.97 -0.85
C LYS A 467 -101.19 23.36 -0.82
N SER A 468 -101.66 22.83 0.33
CA SER A 468 -103.03 22.37 0.58
C SER A 468 -103.79 23.43 1.41
#